data_de0dbc9203d615d86d450e48eefdaab6
#
_entry.id   de0dbc9203d615d86d450e48eefdaab6
#
_cell.length_a   1.000
_cell.length_b   1.000
_cell.length_c   1.000
_cell.angle_alpha   90.00
_cell.angle_beta   90.00
_cell.angle_gamma   90.00
#
_symmetry.space_group_name_H-M   'P 1'
#
loop_
_entity.id
_entity.type
_entity.pdbx_description
1 polymer ?
#
loop_
_entity_poly.entity_id
_entity_poly.type
_entity_poly.pdbx_seq_one_letter_code
_entity_poly.pdbx_strand_id
1 'polypeptide(L)'
;VWPGVEAGRTETEQRFWNGHILTNGQRAKVSYGPDTINSFLIDFILRQREKPFLVYYPMLLTHGPHSTTPGNQHNAPQGKTALYAGNVTYMDQLVGKLIEAVDKAGLMHNTLIVFTGDNGSAAAGNLNGKPFEKGKGREADSGVHVPFVVRAPFLTPGDRVSRDLIDFTDLYPTFLELAKTDPPQGSTLDGRSFVPSLRGSEDPFDKRSWIFSQIGDFRMIRED
;
A
#
# COMPACT_ATOMS: atom_id res chain seq x y z
N VAL A 1 9.60 -13.29 8.88
CA VAL A 1 9.99 -14.54 8.20
C VAL A 1 8.73 -15.38 8.06
N TRP A 2 8.38 -15.74 6.83
CA TRP A 2 7.23 -16.58 6.53
C TRP A 2 7.55 -18.03 6.94
N PRO A 3 6.84 -18.65 7.88
CA PRO A 3 7.08 -20.05 8.20
C PRO A 3 6.68 -20.92 7.01
N GLY A 4 7.45 -21.94 6.71
CA GLY A 4 7.16 -22.91 5.65
C GLY A 4 5.76 -23.54 5.79
N VAL A 5 5.28 -24.10 4.68
CA VAL A 5 3.98 -24.79 4.65
C VAL A 5 4.01 -26.00 5.57
N GLU A 6 3.10 -26.05 6.56
CA GLU A 6 2.94 -27.23 7.41
C GLU A 6 2.39 -28.41 6.59
N ALA A 7 2.86 -29.62 6.88
CA ALA A 7 2.42 -30.81 6.16
C ALA A 7 0.87 -30.94 6.18
N GLY A 8 0.30 -31.19 5.01
CA GLY A 8 -1.16 -31.37 4.84
C GLY A 8 -1.99 -30.12 4.70
N ARG A 9 -1.38 -28.93 4.64
CA ARG A 9 -2.09 -27.68 4.39
C ARG A 9 -1.70 -27.04 3.06
N THR A 10 -2.64 -26.33 2.42
CA THR A 10 -2.37 -25.54 1.23
C THR A 10 -1.62 -24.27 1.60
N GLU A 11 -0.83 -23.73 0.68
CA GLU A 11 -0.14 -22.44 0.86
C GLU A 11 -1.14 -21.32 1.17
N THR A 12 -2.30 -21.32 0.55
CA THR A 12 -3.37 -20.35 0.76
C THR A 12 -3.90 -20.35 2.19
N GLU A 13 -4.15 -21.56 2.75
CA GLU A 13 -4.64 -21.70 4.12
C GLU A 13 -3.64 -21.18 5.15
N GLN A 14 -2.34 -21.32 4.89
CA GLN A 14 -1.32 -20.84 5.81
C GLN A 14 -0.99 -19.36 5.65
N ARG A 15 -1.24 -18.78 4.48
CA ARG A 15 -0.94 -17.39 4.22
C ARG A 15 -2.00 -16.45 4.81
N PHE A 16 -3.26 -16.77 4.65
CA PHE A 16 -4.38 -15.92 5.05
C PHE A 16 -5.19 -16.53 6.18
N TRP A 17 -5.60 -17.80 6.03
CA TRP A 17 -6.43 -18.51 6.97
C TRP A 17 -5.62 -19.45 7.87
N ASN A 18 -5.93 -19.46 9.16
CA ASN A 18 -5.34 -20.37 10.15
C ASN A 18 -3.81 -20.37 10.19
N GLY A 19 -3.20 -19.26 9.76
CA GLY A 19 -1.77 -19.07 9.76
C GLY A 19 -1.20 -18.73 11.13
N HIS A 20 0.08 -18.40 11.16
CA HIS A 20 0.75 -17.94 12.35
C HIS A 20 1.32 -16.54 12.14
N ILE A 21 1.19 -15.69 13.14
CA ILE A 21 1.81 -14.35 13.16
C ILE A 21 2.84 -14.33 14.30
N LEU A 22 3.98 -13.73 14.02
CA LEU A 22 5.01 -13.47 15.01
C LEU A 22 4.90 -12.02 15.45
N THR A 23 4.56 -11.79 16.72
CA THR A 23 4.46 -10.47 17.33
C THR A 23 5.43 -10.38 18.49
N ASN A 24 6.39 -9.45 18.42
CA ASN A 24 7.42 -9.27 19.45
C ASN A 24 8.12 -10.58 19.87
N GLY A 25 8.45 -11.43 18.89
CA GLY A 25 9.09 -12.71 19.11
C GLY A 25 8.16 -13.85 19.55
N GLN A 26 6.89 -13.58 19.80
CA GLN A 26 5.89 -14.60 20.18
C GLN A 26 5.08 -15.04 18.97
N ARG A 27 5.02 -16.34 18.72
CA ARG A 27 4.23 -16.95 17.64
C ARG A 27 2.84 -17.29 18.14
N ALA A 28 1.83 -16.78 17.43
CA ALA A 28 0.42 -17.08 17.72
C ALA A 28 -0.30 -17.56 16.44
N LYS A 29 -1.17 -18.56 16.59
CA LYS A 29 -2.08 -18.97 15.52
C LYS A 29 -3.23 -17.97 15.42
N VAL A 30 -3.60 -17.61 14.20
CA VAL A 30 -4.66 -16.63 13.92
C VAL A 30 -5.67 -17.19 12.92
N SER A 31 -6.93 -16.78 13.05
CA SER A 31 -7.99 -17.23 12.14
C SER A 31 -7.81 -16.64 10.74
N TYR A 32 -7.60 -15.34 10.63
CA TYR A 32 -7.36 -14.63 9.38
C TYR A 32 -6.28 -13.57 9.55
N GLY A 33 -5.15 -13.78 8.91
CA GLY A 33 -3.95 -12.95 9.08
C GLY A 33 -4.17 -11.47 8.82
N PRO A 34 -4.79 -11.06 7.68
CA PRO A 34 -5.02 -9.65 7.38
C PRO A 34 -5.82 -8.91 8.45
N ASP A 35 -6.85 -9.53 9.04
CA ASP A 35 -7.63 -8.93 10.13
C ASP A 35 -6.81 -8.72 11.39
N THR A 36 -6.01 -9.72 11.74
CA THR A 36 -5.15 -9.65 12.94
C THR A 36 -4.12 -8.54 12.81
N ILE A 37 -3.48 -8.40 11.64
CA ILE A 37 -2.51 -7.33 11.39
C ILE A 37 -3.20 -5.97 11.40
N ASN A 38 -4.35 -5.85 10.76
CA ASN A 38 -5.12 -4.60 10.73
C ASN A 38 -5.54 -4.15 12.14
N SER A 39 -6.03 -5.09 12.95
CA SER A 39 -6.41 -4.82 14.35
C SER A 39 -5.20 -4.41 15.20
N PHE A 40 -4.05 -5.05 15.00
CA PHE A 40 -2.79 -4.68 15.67
C PHE A 40 -2.36 -3.24 15.32
N LEU A 41 -2.49 -2.85 14.04
CA LEU A 41 -2.16 -1.49 13.60
C LEU A 41 -3.10 -0.45 14.19
N ILE A 42 -4.40 -0.72 14.21
CA ILE A 42 -5.38 0.16 14.84
C ILE A 42 -5.04 0.35 16.32
N ASP A 43 -4.79 -0.74 17.05
CA ASP A 43 -4.38 -0.68 18.45
C ASP A 43 -3.09 0.11 18.66
N PHE A 44 -2.09 -0.09 17.79
CA PHE A 44 -0.84 0.69 17.81
C PHE A 44 -1.11 2.18 17.64
N ILE A 45 -1.88 2.58 16.63
CA ILE A 45 -2.22 3.99 16.35
C ILE A 45 -2.92 4.62 17.57
N LEU A 46 -3.89 3.93 18.15
CA LEU A 46 -4.64 4.42 19.31
C LEU A 46 -3.74 4.59 20.54
N ARG A 47 -2.78 3.69 20.75
CA ARG A 47 -1.80 3.79 21.86
C ARG A 47 -0.77 4.90 21.65
N GLN A 48 -0.46 5.26 20.38
CA GLN A 48 0.51 6.30 20.05
C GLN A 48 -0.13 7.68 19.79
N ARG A 49 -1.43 7.84 19.99
CA ARG A 49 -2.18 9.06 19.62
C ARG A 49 -1.61 10.37 20.17
N GLU A 50 -0.88 10.33 21.28
CA GLU A 50 -0.27 11.51 21.93
C GLU A 50 1.18 11.75 21.47
N LYS A 51 1.71 10.94 20.55
CA LYS A 51 3.10 11.00 20.11
C LYS A 51 3.18 10.90 18.59
N PRO A 52 4.20 11.49 17.95
CA PRO A 52 4.48 11.21 16.55
C PRO A 52 4.70 9.73 16.31
N PHE A 53 4.15 9.20 15.23
CA PHE A 53 4.37 7.82 14.80
C PHE A 53 4.50 7.71 13.29
N LEU A 54 5.17 6.65 12.86
CA LEU A 54 5.23 6.19 11.48
C LEU A 54 4.74 4.75 11.43
N VAL A 55 3.86 4.44 10.48
CA VAL A 55 3.41 3.09 10.17
C VAL A 55 3.76 2.77 8.74
N TYR A 56 4.50 1.68 8.53
CA TYR A 56 4.66 1.04 7.23
C TYR A 56 3.89 -0.28 7.23
N TYR A 57 2.85 -0.36 6.42
CA TYR A 57 1.95 -1.51 6.35
C TYR A 57 2.06 -2.23 5.00
N PRO A 58 3.00 -3.17 4.83
CA PRO A 58 3.04 -4.04 3.65
C PRO A 58 1.89 -5.05 3.72
N MET A 59 0.74 -4.64 3.18
CA MET A 59 -0.50 -5.37 3.29
C MET A 59 -0.43 -6.71 2.54
N LEU A 60 -0.89 -7.80 3.17
CA LEU A 60 -0.88 -9.14 2.55
C LEU A 60 -1.82 -9.24 1.35
N LEU A 61 -2.98 -8.60 1.43
CA LEU A 61 -3.90 -8.47 0.31
C LEU A 61 -3.36 -7.40 -0.67
N THR A 62 -3.37 -7.62 -1.95
CA THR A 62 -4.05 -8.69 -2.69
C THR A 62 -3.08 -9.73 -3.27
N HIS A 63 -1.99 -10.04 -2.57
CA HIS A 63 -1.00 -11.01 -3.06
C HIS A 63 -1.63 -12.39 -3.25
N GLY A 64 -1.20 -13.13 -4.30
CA GLY A 64 -1.61 -14.52 -4.47
C GLY A 64 -1.00 -15.49 -3.45
N PRO A 65 -1.50 -16.72 -3.33
CA PRO A 65 -2.68 -17.26 -4.01
C PRO A 65 -3.97 -16.63 -3.49
N HIS A 66 -4.91 -16.29 -4.43
CA HIS A 66 -6.17 -15.65 -4.03
C HIS A 66 -7.10 -16.68 -3.37
N SER A 67 -7.69 -16.29 -2.26
CA SER A 67 -8.61 -17.10 -1.46
C SER A 67 -9.86 -16.34 -1.09
N THR A 68 -10.81 -17.02 -0.48
CA THR A 68 -11.93 -16.37 0.19
C THR A 68 -11.46 -15.45 1.30
N THR A 69 -12.28 -14.50 1.65
CA THR A 69 -12.12 -13.56 2.76
C THR A 69 -13.25 -13.78 3.77
N PRO A 70 -13.17 -13.27 5.00
CA PRO A 70 -14.29 -13.31 5.94
C PRO A 70 -15.59 -12.72 5.38
N GLY A 71 -15.49 -11.76 4.44
CA GLY A 71 -16.65 -11.14 3.82
C GLY A 71 -17.37 -12.01 2.78
N ASN A 72 -16.73 -13.06 2.26
CA ASN A 72 -17.33 -13.90 1.21
C ASN A 72 -17.13 -15.41 1.38
N GLN A 73 -16.64 -15.86 2.54
CA GLN A 73 -16.37 -17.29 2.78
C GLN A 73 -17.61 -18.19 2.69
N HIS A 74 -18.79 -17.66 3.01
CA HIS A 74 -20.05 -18.40 2.96
C HIS A 74 -20.69 -18.46 1.55
N ASN A 75 -20.23 -17.59 0.64
CA ASN A 75 -20.63 -17.57 -0.76
C ASN A 75 -19.38 -17.35 -1.61
N ALA A 76 -18.53 -18.37 -1.64
CA ALA A 76 -17.19 -18.29 -2.23
C ALA A 76 -17.25 -17.98 -3.73
N PRO A 77 -16.60 -16.91 -4.18
CA PRO A 77 -16.50 -16.60 -5.61
C PRO A 77 -15.79 -17.72 -6.36
N GLN A 78 -16.23 -18.01 -7.57
CA GLN A 78 -15.64 -19.05 -8.40
C GLN A 78 -14.58 -18.48 -9.36
N GLY A 79 -13.42 -19.11 -9.39
CA GLY A 79 -12.31 -18.75 -10.28
C GLY A 79 -11.41 -17.63 -9.75
N LYS A 80 -10.19 -17.60 -10.29
CA LYS A 80 -9.10 -16.72 -9.80
C LYS A 80 -9.44 -15.23 -9.85
N THR A 81 -10.08 -14.79 -10.93
CA THR A 81 -10.45 -13.36 -11.10
C THR A 81 -11.49 -12.93 -10.09
N ALA A 82 -12.48 -13.76 -9.81
CA ALA A 82 -13.53 -13.45 -8.83
C ALA A 82 -12.98 -13.46 -7.39
N LEU A 83 -12.08 -14.40 -7.07
CA LEU A 83 -11.37 -14.42 -5.80
C LEU A 83 -10.46 -13.17 -5.64
N TYR A 84 -9.76 -12.78 -6.71
CA TYR A 84 -8.96 -11.55 -6.69
C TYR A 84 -9.83 -10.32 -6.43
N ALA A 85 -10.95 -10.18 -7.13
CA ALA A 85 -11.89 -9.08 -6.89
C ALA A 85 -12.41 -9.06 -5.45
N GLY A 86 -12.73 -10.23 -4.89
CA GLY A 86 -13.10 -10.37 -3.48
C GLY A 86 -11.99 -9.92 -2.52
N ASN A 87 -10.73 -10.23 -2.83
CA ASN A 87 -9.58 -9.77 -2.05
C ASN A 87 -9.40 -8.24 -2.14
N VAL A 88 -9.61 -7.63 -3.32
CA VAL A 88 -9.58 -6.16 -3.49
C VAL A 88 -10.66 -5.50 -2.64
N THR A 89 -11.89 -6.00 -2.72
CA THR A 89 -13.02 -5.48 -1.91
C THR A 89 -12.72 -5.57 -0.42
N TYR A 90 -12.16 -6.69 0.04
CA TYR A 90 -11.85 -6.86 1.46
C TYR A 90 -10.66 -6.01 1.92
N MET A 91 -9.67 -5.83 1.06
CA MET A 91 -8.57 -4.89 1.29
C MET A 91 -9.10 -3.47 1.51
N ASP A 92 -10.01 -3.00 0.66
CA ASP A 92 -10.65 -1.70 0.79
C ASP A 92 -11.38 -1.54 2.13
N GLN A 93 -12.11 -2.58 2.56
CA GLN A 93 -12.75 -2.59 3.89
C GLN A 93 -11.74 -2.47 5.05
N LEU A 94 -10.58 -3.12 4.95
CA LEU A 94 -9.52 -3.01 5.96
C LEU A 94 -8.89 -1.62 5.98
N VAL A 95 -8.66 -1.03 4.82
CA VAL A 95 -8.21 0.37 4.70
C VAL A 95 -9.26 1.31 5.31
N GLY A 96 -10.54 1.10 5.01
CA GLY A 96 -11.64 1.86 5.60
C GLY A 96 -11.63 1.83 7.14
N LYS A 97 -11.43 0.65 7.74
CA LYS A 97 -11.33 0.50 9.21
C LYS A 97 -10.15 1.29 9.80
N LEU A 98 -8.99 1.31 9.12
CA LEU A 98 -7.83 2.11 9.54
C LEU A 98 -8.14 3.61 9.49
N ILE A 99 -8.71 4.09 8.39
CA ILE A 99 -9.10 5.49 8.20
C ILE A 99 -10.11 5.91 9.28
N GLU A 100 -11.12 5.08 9.52
CA GLU A 100 -12.13 5.33 10.55
C GLU A 100 -11.52 5.39 11.96
N ALA A 101 -10.54 4.54 12.25
CA ALA A 101 -9.84 4.55 13.54
C ALA A 101 -9.02 5.83 13.74
N VAL A 102 -8.31 6.29 12.71
CA VAL A 102 -7.57 7.56 12.72
C VAL A 102 -8.52 8.75 12.92
N ASP A 103 -9.66 8.74 12.24
CA ASP A 103 -10.67 9.80 12.33
C ASP A 103 -11.31 9.85 13.72
N LYS A 104 -11.79 8.72 14.24
CA LYS A 104 -12.36 8.60 15.58
C LYS A 104 -11.39 8.97 16.72
N ALA A 105 -10.09 8.77 16.47
CA ALA A 105 -9.05 9.20 17.41
C ALA A 105 -8.76 10.71 17.33
N GLY A 106 -9.39 11.46 16.41
CA GLY A 106 -9.16 12.88 16.20
C GLY A 106 -7.81 13.19 15.54
N LEU A 107 -7.16 12.20 14.91
CA LEU A 107 -5.82 12.34 14.35
C LEU A 107 -5.81 12.73 12.87
N MET A 108 -6.96 12.69 12.18
CA MET A 108 -7.04 12.87 10.74
C MET A 108 -6.48 14.21 10.28
N HIS A 109 -6.67 15.26 11.07
CA HIS A 109 -6.20 16.61 10.75
C HIS A 109 -4.67 16.78 10.77
N ASN A 110 -3.93 15.80 11.33
CA ASN A 110 -2.47 15.84 11.44
C ASN A 110 -1.82 14.51 11.02
N THR A 111 -2.48 13.74 10.16
CA THR A 111 -1.97 12.45 9.68
C THR A 111 -1.91 12.45 8.16
N LEU A 112 -0.73 12.13 7.61
CA LEU A 112 -0.55 11.75 6.22
C LEU A 112 -0.87 10.27 6.06
N ILE A 113 -1.78 9.92 5.17
CA ILE A 113 -2.05 8.55 4.77
C ILE A 113 -1.69 8.40 3.29
N VAL A 114 -0.79 7.48 2.99
CA VAL A 114 -0.43 7.11 1.62
C VAL A 114 -0.88 5.68 1.36
N PHE A 115 -1.67 5.49 0.33
CA PHE A 115 -2.04 4.17 -0.20
C PHE A 115 -1.44 3.99 -1.58
N THR A 116 -0.72 2.90 -1.78
CA THR A 116 -0.09 2.61 -3.08
C THR A 116 0.02 1.10 -3.32
N GLY A 117 0.16 0.70 -4.58
CA GLY A 117 0.61 -0.64 -4.95
C GLY A 117 2.13 -0.68 -5.06
N ASP A 118 2.74 -1.83 -4.83
CA ASP A 118 4.18 -2.07 -4.98
C ASP A 118 4.57 -2.42 -6.43
N ASN A 119 3.61 -2.94 -7.18
CA ASN A 119 3.74 -3.31 -8.60
C ASN A 119 2.37 -3.46 -9.26
N GLY A 120 2.34 -3.59 -10.57
CA GLY A 120 1.13 -3.81 -11.33
C GLY A 120 0.36 -5.07 -10.94
N SER A 121 -0.89 -5.18 -11.35
CA SER A 121 -1.81 -6.26 -11.01
C SER A 121 -1.22 -7.65 -11.29
N ALA A 122 -1.39 -8.57 -10.33
CA ALA A 122 -1.02 -9.98 -10.50
C ALA A 122 -2.01 -10.77 -11.37
N ALA A 123 -3.20 -10.23 -11.64
CA ALA A 123 -4.24 -10.84 -12.44
C ALA A 123 -4.76 -9.86 -13.50
N ALA A 124 -5.27 -10.37 -14.59
CA ALA A 124 -6.08 -9.60 -15.53
C ALA A 124 -7.48 -9.36 -14.95
N GLY A 125 -8.14 -8.34 -15.40
CA GLY A 125 -9.49 -8.00 -14.90
C GLY A 125 -10.22 -7.02 -15.81
N ASN A 126 -11.24 -6.38 -15.24
CA ASN A 126 -12.01 -5.34 -15.89
C ASN A 126 -12.18 -4.17 -14.92
N LEU A 127 -11.90 -2.97 -15.38
CA LEU A 127 -12.09 -1.73 -14.63
C LEU A 127 -13.02 -0.83 -15.42
N ASN A 128 -14.20 -0.56 -14.87
CA ASN A 128 -15.22 0.29 -15.49
C ASN A 128 -15.57 -0.11 -16.94
N GLY A 129 -15.73 -1.43 -17.17
CA GLY A 129 -16.03 -1.97 -18.50
C GLY A 129 -14.83 -2.12 -19.43
N LYS A 130 -13.65 -1.67 -19.04
CA LYS A 130 -12.42 -1.79 -19.84
C LYS A 130 -11.56 -2.94 -19.31
N PRO A 131 -11.22 -3.92 -20.17
CA PRO A 131 -10.32 -5.00 -19.79
C PRO A 131 -8.91 -4.45 -19.53
N PHE A 132 -8.23 -5.01 -18.53
CA PHE A 132 -6.80 -4.79 -18.31
C PHE A 132 -6.06 -6.11 -18.17
N GLU A 133 -4.83 -6.12 -18.61
CA GLU A 133 -3.95 -7.29 -18.53
C GLU A 133 -3.19 -7.35 -17.20
N LYS A 134 -2.67 -8.54 -16.89
CA LYS A 134 -1.69 -8.70 -15.82
C LYS A 134 -0.48 -7.81 -16.09
N GLY A 135 -0.13 -6.96 -15.12
CA GLY A 135 1.00 -6.02 -15.20
C GLY A 135 2.24 -6.45 -14.41
N LYS A 136 2.05 -7.21 -13.31
CA LYS A 136 3.16 -7.63 -12.45
C LYS A 136 4.26 -8.35 -13.25
N GLY A 137 5.50 -7.83 -13.11
CA GLY A 137 6.67 -8.36 -13.80
C GLY A 137 6.82 -7.90 -15.24
N ARG A 138 6.12 -6.85 -15.67
CA ARG A 138 6.27 -6.22 -16.97
C ARG A 138 6.95 -4.86 -16.86
N GLU A 139 7.80 -4.55 -17.81
CA GLU A 139 8.47 -3.26 -18.00
C GLU A 139 7.62 -2.28 -18.84
N ALA A 140 6.40 -2.07 -18.40
CA ALA A 140 5.41 -1.21 -19.06
C ALA A 140 4.54 -0.53 -18.01
N ASP A 141 3.74 0.46 -18.41
CA ASP A 141 2.81 1.17 -17.51
C ASP A 141 1.97 0.20 -16.67
N SER A 142 1.48 -0.88 -17.27
CA SER A 142 0.71 -1.89 -16.52
C SER A 142 1.48 -2.56 -15.37
N GLY A 143 2.81 -2.53 -15.41
CA GLY A 143 3.68 -3.11 -14.38
C GLY A 143 4.16 -2.13 -13.33
N VAL A 144 4.29 -0.85 -13.67
CA VAL A 144 4.96 0.16 -12.84
C VAL A 144 4.07 1.35 -12.49
N HIS A 145 3.06 1.68 -13.28
CA HIS A 145 2.10 2.74 -12.99
C HIS A 145 1.03 2.20 -12.05
N VAL A 146 1.29 2.32 -10.76
CA VAL A 146 0.44 1.81 -9.68
C VAL A 146 -0.49 2.90 -9.13
N PRO A 147 -1.61 2.53 -8.48
CA PRO A 147 -2.40 3.49 -7.72
C PRO A 147 -1.53 4.20 -6.68
N PHE A 148 -1.65 5.53 -6.60
CA PHE A 148 -1.01 6.34 -5.59
C PHE A 148 -2.01 7.38 -5.08
N VAL A 149 -2.49 7.17 -3.86
CA VAL A 149 -3.52 8.01 -3.25
C VAL A 149 -3.00 8.58 -1.94
N VAL A 150 -3.12 9.89 -1.78
CA VAL A 150 -2.67 10.57 -0.57
C VAL A 150 -3.84 11.30 0.09
N ARG A 151 -4.00 11.11 1.38
CA ARG A 151 -4.88 11.91 2.24
C ARG A 151 -4.04 12.70 3.24
N ALA A 152 -4.06 14.02 3.12
CA ALA A 152 -3.31 14.93 3.97
C ALA A 152 -4.08 16.25 4.16
N PRO A 153 -5.16 16.29 4.96
CA PRO A 153 -6.03 17.48 5.07
C PRO A 153 -5.31 18.73 5.55
N PHE A 154 -4.18 18.60 6.21
CA PHE A 154 -3.33 19.71 6.65
C PHE A 154 -2.43 20.31 5.54
N LEU A 155 -2.35 19.65 4.38
CA LEU A 155 -1.55 20.10 3.23
C LEU A 155 -2.41 20.47 2.02
N THR A 156 -3.50 19.76 1.82
CA THR A 156 -4.35 19.90 0.63
C THR A 156 -5.83 19.81 0.98
N PRO A 157 -6.69 20.62 0.33
CA PRO A 157 -8.14 20.55 0.52
C PRO A 157 -8.77 19.23 0.06
N GLY A 158 -8.05 18.38 -0.67
CA GLY A 158 -8.58 17.17 -1.27
C GLY A 158 -9.16 17.37 -2.69
N ASP A 159 -9.74 16.28 -3.22
CA ASP A 159 -10.41 16.22 -4.54
C ASP A 159 -9.54 16.70 -5.71
N ARG A 160 -8.24 16.45 -5.64
CA ARG A 160 -7.28 16.81 -6.67
C ARG A 160 -6.69 15.57 -7.32
N VAL A 161 -6.48 15.66 -8.62
CA VAL A 161 -5.68 14.71 -9.38
C VAL A 161 -4.43 15.43 -9.85
N SER A 162 -3.26 15.00 -9.39
CA SER A 162 -1.98 15.43 -9.94
C SER A 162 -1.56 14.52 -11.07
N ARG A 163 -0.87 15.08 -12.06
CA ARG A 163 -0.19 14.34 -13.12
C ARG A 163 1.31 14.27 -12.91
N ASP A 164 1.80 14.84 -11.81
CA ASP A 164 3.22 14.85 -11.50
C ASP A 164 3.76 13.43 -11.39
N LEU A 165 4.95 13.21 -11.92
CA LEU A 165 5.63 11.93 -11.80
C LEU A 165 6.15 11.77 -10.37
N ILE A 166 5.68 10.74 -9.68
CA ILE A 166 6.09 10.36 -8.33
C ILE A 166 6.77 9.00 -8.38
N ASP A 167 7.91 8.89 -7.74
CA ASP A 167 8.70 7.68 -7.60
C ASP A 167 8.71 7.19 -6.14
N PHE A 168 8.91 5.91 -5.89
CA PHE A 168 9.00 5.40 -4.52
C PHE A 168 10.17 5.98 -3.73
N THR A 169 11.23 6.39 -4.40
CA THR A 169 12.36 7.09 -3.77
C THR A 169 11.94 8.44 -3.16
N ASP A 170 10.81 9.01 -3.60
CA ASP A 170 10.28 10.29 -3.14
C ASP A 170 9.59 10.20 -1.77
N LEU A 171 9.21 8.99 -1.31
CA LEU A 171 8.55 8.81 -0.02
C LEU A 171 9.44 9.24 1.15
N TYR A 172 10.70 8.83 1.15
CA TYR A 172 11.60 9.12 2.26
C TYR A 172 11.88 10.64 2.42
N PRO A 173 12.30 11.39 1.39
CA PRO A 173 12.44 12.84 1.52
C PRO A 173 11.14 13.56 1.87
N THR A 174 10.00 13.07 1.42
CA THR A 174 8.70 13.62 1.81
C THR A 174 8.43 13.45 3.30
N PHE A 175 8.73 12.28 3.85
CA PHE A 175 8.55 12.03 5.29
C PHE A 175 9.53 12.85 6.13
N LEU A 176 10.78 13.03 5.69
CA LEU A 176 11.75 13.90 6.34
C LEU A 176 11.27 15.36 6.39
N GLU A 177 10.79 15.90 5.26
CA GLU A 177 10.26 17.26 5.20
C GLU A 177 9.08 17.45 6.17
N LEU A 178 8.13 16.52 6.17
CA LEU A 178 6.96 16.61 7.06
C LEU A 178 7.32 16.42 8.53
N ALA A 179 8.32 15.60 8.83
CA ALA A 179 8.85 15.42 10.18
C ALA A 179 9.77 16.56 10.61
N LYS A 180 10.13 17.49 9.71
CA LYS A 180 11.05 18.61 9.93
C LYS A 180 12.40 18.11 10.46
N THR A 181 12.94 17.09 9.82
CA THR A 181 14.23 16.48 10.18
C THR A 181 15.08 16.28 8.95
N ASP A 182 16.38 16.32 9.13
CA ASP A 182 17.36 16.09 8.08
C ASP A 182 17.66 14.60 7.91
N PRO A 183 18.09 14.16 6.72
CA PRO A 183 18.59 12.82 6.54
C PRO A 183 19.88 12.61 7.37
N PRO A 184 20.26 11.37 7.70
CA PRO A 184 21.52 11.09 8.35
C PRO A 184 22.70 11.70 7.59
N GLN A 185 23.69 12.19 8.31
CA GLN A 185 24.88 12.81 7.70
C GLN A 185 25.56 11.85 6.70
N GLY A 186 25.85 12.33 5.50
CA GLY A 186 26.47 11.54 4.43
C GLY A 186 25.49 10.71 3.61
N SER A 187 24.17 10.81 3.87
CA SER A 187 23.16 10.18 3.02
C SER A 187 23.02 10.92 1.68
N THR A 188 22.89 10.15 0.60
CA THR A 188 22.47 10.65 -0.70
C THR A 188 21.02 10.21 -0.93
N LEU A 189 20.16 11.14 -1.32
CA LEU A 189 18.77 10.87 -1.63
C LEU A 189 18.56 10.92 -3.16
N ASP A 190 18.08 9.83 -3.74
CA ASP A 190 17.74 9.77 -5.16
C ASP A 190 16.37 10.40 -5.44
N GLY A 191 15.50 10.43 -4.43
CA GLY A 191 14.17 11.01 -4.51
C GLY A 191 14.11 12.48 -4.12
N ARG A 192 12.97 13.06 -4.35
CA ARG A 192 12.62 14.42 -3.93
C ARG A 192 11.26 14.42 -3.23
N SER A 193 11.04 15.37 -2.31
CA SER A 193 9.75 15.51 -1.65
C SER A 193 8.65 15.86 -2.64
N PHE A 194 7.49 15.20 -2.52
CA PHE A 194 6.27 15.56 -3.27
C PHE A 194 5.30 16.44 -2.46
N VAL A 195 5.74 17.02 -1.34
CA VAL A 195 4.95 18.02 -0.60
C VAL A 195 4.53 19.20 -1.47
N PRO A 196 5.39 19.75 -2.37
CA PRO A 196 4.98 20.78 -3.31
C PRO A 196 3.79 20.35 -4.18
N SER A 197 3.81 19.14 -4.72
CA SER A 197 2.68 18.59 -5.50
C SER A 197 1.40 18.49 -4.67
N LEU A 198 1.49 18.09 -3.39
CA LEU A 198 0.34 18.06 -2.48
C LEU A 198 -0.23 19.46 -2.23
N ARG A 199 0.62 20.45 -2.13
CA ARG A 199 0.22 21.87 -1.99
C ARG A 199 -0.27 22.49 -3.29
N GLY A 200 -0.09 21.82 -4.41
CA GLY A 200 -0.48 22.29 -5.74
C GLY A 200 0.48 23.29 -6.35
N SER A 201 1.77 23.15 -6.07
CA SER A 201 2.79 23.95 -6.76
C SER A 201 2.74 23.71 -8.27
N GLU A 202 2.80 24.81 -9.01
CA GLU A 202 2.95 24.80 -10.47
C GLU A 202 4.41 25.10 -10.89
N ASP A 203 5.33 25.25 -9.93
CA ASP A 203 6.73 25.50 -10.22
C ASP A 203 7.37 24.29 -10.90
N PRO A 204 7.90 24.42 -12.12
CA PRO A 204 8.56 23.30 -12.81
C PRO A 204 9.75 22.72 -12.04
N PHE A 205 10.43 23.49 -11.18
CA PHE A 205 11.54 23.00 -10.36
C PHE A 205 11.07 22.04 -9.25
N ASP A 206 9.80 22.13 -8.86
CA ASP A 206 9.20 21.21 -7.91
C ASP A 206 8.82 19.88 -8.55
N LYS A 207 8.79 19.80 -9.89
CA LYS A 207 8.31 18.63 -10.64
C LYS A 207 9.47 17.78 -11.15
N ARG A 208 9.23 16.49 -11.24
CA ARG A 208 10.13 15.52 -11.85
C ARG A 208 9.80 15.41 -13.35
N SER A 209 10.82 15.49 -14.21
CA SER A 209 10.63 15.37 -15.66
C SER A 209 10.67 13.92 -16.15
N TRP A 210 11.21 13.00 -15.36
CA TRP A 210 11.28 11.58 -15.71
C TRP A 210 11.37 10.70 -14.47
N ILE A 211 10.96 9.45 -14.62
CA ILE A 211 11.17 8.37 -13.65
C ILE A 211 11.83 7.18 -14.33
N PHE A 212 12.53 6.38 -13.53
CA PHE A 212 13.24 5.18 -13.98
C PHE A 212 12.65 3.94 -13.28
N SER A 213 12.52 2.86 -14.05
CA SER A 213 12.18 1.55 -13.51
C SER A 213 13.01 0.47 -14.18
N GLN A 214 13.31 -0.59 -13.43
CA GLN A 214 14.08 -1.72 -13.93
C GLN A 214 13.53 -3.05 -13.40
N ILE A 215 13.52 -4.05 -14.25
CA ILE A 215 13.27 -5.44 -13.87
C ILE A 215 14.21 -6.37 -14.66
N GLY A 216 15.11 -7.07 -13.95
CA GLY A 216 16.17 -7.84 -14.60
C GLY A 216 17.04 -6.93 -15.48
N ASP A 217 17.16 -7.28 -16.76
CA ASP A 217 17.91 -6.51 -17.77
C ASP A 217 17.08 -5.44 -18.49
N PHE A 218 15.77 -5.42 -18.28
CA PHE A 218 14.87 -4.45 -18.88
C PHE A 218 14.86 -3.15 -18.09
N ARG A 219 14.90 -2.04 -18.79
CA ARG A 219 14.89 -0.70 -18.23
C ARG A 219 13.87 0.16 -18.93
N MET A 220 13.18 0.99 -18.17
CA MET A 220 12.20 1.91 -18.68
C MET A 220 12.47 3.30 -18.12
N ILE A 221 12.37 4.31 -18.96
CA ILE A 221 12.24 5.71 -18.56
C ILE A 221 10.86 6.17 -19.00
N ARG A 222 10.14 6.83 -18.10
CA ARG A 222 8.93 7.55 -18.41
C ARG A 222 9.17 9.02 -18.24
N GLU A 223 8.84 9.78 -19.26
CA GLU A 223 8.86 11.25 -19.29
C GLU A 223 7.44 11.80 -19.15
N ASP A 224 7.32 13.07 -18.70
CA ASP A 224 6.05 13.78 -18.56
C ASP A 224 5.51 14.20 -19.94
#